data_29b2302703fe2d450d2a2aa260507af3
#
_entry.id   29b2302703fe2d450d2a2aa260507af3
#
_cell.length_a   1.000
_cell.length_b   1.000
_cell.length_c   1.000
_cell.angle_alpha   90.00
_cell.angle_beta   90.00
_cell.angle_gamma   90.00
#
_symmetry.space_group_name_H-M   'P 1'
#
loop_
_entity.id
_entity.type
_entity.pdbx_description
1 polymer ?
#
loop_
_entity_poly.entity_id
_entity_poly.type
_entity_poly.pdbx_seq_one_letter_code
_entity_poly.pdbx_strand_id
1 'polypeptide(L)'
;VRPQPGHLRRAGTPRLPSRAHPGPEAAAAQLALTLLDATLAGLEGAAFWTAQPWLGAARAQCEAHLARVGAPDPLSSDEQPLFGSATPEVAVPADAAAATAALEAARTGAVTALEAGAQAAGDGALRLLYASAATGVTALADTTLPPLALDAAPRRLQESTLAAAQGVALGHAWALIYGLGVGVGRLAGDDPLVALAMPRLAAVKHLRNELREALGASAPSQPAAFELPTAMDTPEAIRQGWAALETRLLEGYAHCVAADPAPRWRQLMAAQVAPVQAVGGQLGHWPGWVA
;
A
#
# COMPACT_ATOMS: atom_id res chain seq x y z
N VAL A 1 -25.21 -25.20 69.00
CA VAL A 1 -25.07 -24.85 67.59
C VAL A 1 -23.58 -24.48 67.37
N ARG A 2 -22.85 -25.35 66.60
CA ARG A 2 -21.44 -25.09 66.24
C ARG A 2 -21.41 -24.37 64.89
N PRO A 3 -20.62 -23.36 64.66
CA PRO A 3 -20.44 -22.73 63.37
C PRO A 3 -19.54 -23.61 62.48
N GLN A 4 -19.95 -23.80 61.21
CA GLN A 4 -19.16 -24.46 60.20
C GLN A 4 -18.03 -23.56 59.67
N PRO A 5 -16.85 -24.10 59.33
CA PRO A 5 -15.76 -23.29 58.76
C PRO A 5 -16.05 -22.93 57.30
N GLY A 6 -16.05 -21.63 57.00
CA GLY A 6 -16.22 -21.11 55.63
C GLY A 6 -15.03 -21.53 54.72
N HIS A 7 -15.35 -22.09 53.60
CA HIS A 7 -14.39 -22.38 52.53
C HIS A 7 -13.88 -21.03 51.96
N LEU A 8 -12.64 -20.68 52.28
CA LEU A 8 -11.91 -19.64 51.57
C LEU A 8 -11.73 -20.08 50.08
N ARG A 9 -12.47 -19.44 49.20
CA ARG A 9 -12.20 -19.51 47.76
C ARG A 9 -10.78 -18.98 47.52
N ARG A 10 -9.87 -19.84 47.08
CA ARG A 10 -8.57 -19.42 46.55
C ARG A 10 -8.85 -18.50 45.36
N ALA A 11 -8.47 -17.22 45.50
CA ALA A 11 -8.40 -16.29 44.40
C ALA A 11 -7.45 -16.89 43.33
N GLY A 12 -7.98 -17.22 42.15
CA GLY A 12 -7.18 -17.68 41.04
C GLY A 12 -6.16 -16.59 40.69
N THR A 13 -4.90 -16.96 40.67
CA THR A 13 -3.82 -16.11 40.19
C THR A 13 -4.24 -15.58 38.78
N PRO A 14 -4.22 -14.26 38.55
CA PRO A 14 -4.51 -13.75 37.22
C PRO A 14 -3.51 -14.36 36.25
N ARG A 15 -4.01 -15.15 35.29
CA ARG A 15 -3.21 -15.59 34.17
C ARG A 15 -2.78 -14.33 33.43
N LEU A 16 -1.48 -14.02 33.47
CA LEU A 16 -0.90 -13.05 32.55
C LEU A 16 -1.33 -13.46 31.13
N PRO A 17 -1.83 -12.53 30.32
CA PRO A 17 -2.17 -12.85 28.94
C PRO A 17 -0.93 -13.48 28.29
N SER A 18 -1.11 -14.70 27.76
CA SER A 18 -0.08 -15.36 26.96
C SER A 18 0.36 -14.35 25.89
N ARG A 19 1.66 -14.04 25.82
CA ARG A 19 2.19 -13.23 24.72
C ARG A 19 1.76 -13.93 23.44
N ALA A 20 0.82 -13.32 22.72
CA ALA A 20 0.40 -13.83 21.43
C ALA A 20 1.64 -13.86 20.53
N HIS A 21 2.00 -15.02 20.02
CA HIS A 21 3.04 -15.13 19.00
C HIS A 21 2.42 -14.68 17.66
N PRO A 22 3.19 -14.00 16.81
CA PRO A 22 2.71 -13.70 15.46
C PRO A 22 2.39 -14.99 14.73
N GLY A 23 1.34 -14.99 13.90
CA GLY A 23 1.11 -16.09 12.97
C GLY A 23 2.32 -16.26 12.03
N PRO A 24 2.48 -17.42 11.38
CA PRO A 24 3.66 -17.70 10.55
C PRO A 24 3.84 -16.69 9.41
N GLU A 25 2.77 -16.23 8.81
CA GLU A 25 2.80 -15.23 7.72
C GLU A 25 3.22 -13.83 8.23
N ALA A 26 2.72 -13.44 9.42
CA ALA A 26 3.12 -12.18 10.06
C ALA A 26 4.60 -12.21 10.45
N ALA A 27 5.09 -13.33 10.99
CA ALA A 27 6.50 -13.50 11.30
C ALA A 27 7.39 -13.47 10.04
N ALA A 28 6.95 -14.11 8.95
CA ALA A 28 7.65 -14.09 7.67
C ALA A 28 7.69 -12.68 7.07
N ALA A 29 6.58 -11.93 7.11
CA ALA A 29 6.51 -10.56 6.64
C ALA A 29 7.40 -9.63 7.47
N GLN A 30 7.39 -9.77 8.80
CA GLN A 30 8.27 -9.01 9.70
C GLN A 30 9.75 -9.29 9.39
N LEU A 31 10.13 -10.56 9.24
CA LEU A 31 11.51 -10.94 8.92
C LEU A 31 11.94 -10.37 7.57
N ALA A 32 11.10 -10.44 6.55
CA ALA A 32 11.41 -9.93 5.22
C ALA A 32 11.54 -8.40 5.20
N LEU A 33 10.69 -7.68 5.94
CA LEU A 33 10.81 -6.23 6.13
C LEU A 33 12.08 -5.87 6.91
N THR A 34 12.45 -6.65 7.94
CA THR A 34 13.70 -6.45 8.69
C THR A 34 14.92 -6.65 7.80
N LEU A 35 14.88 -7.63 6.88
CA LEU A 35 15.94 -7.82 5.89
C LEU A 35 16.02 -6.65 4.90
N LEU A 36 14.88 -6.15 4.45
CA LEU A 36 14.83 -4.97 3.57
C LEU A 36 15.41 -3.74 4.27
N ASP A 37 15.02 -3.47 5.52
CA ASP A 37 15.57 -2.35 6.29
C ASP A 37 17.09 -2.47 6.50
N ALA A 38 17.59 -3.67 6.87
CA ALA A 38 19.02 -3.92 7.01
C ALA A 38 19.78 -3.74 5.68
N THR A 39 19.16 -4.10 4.54
CA THR A 39 19.71 -3.87 3.20
C THR A 39 19.79 -2.38 2.90
N LEU A 40 18.72 -1.63 3.17
CA LEU A 40 18.70 -0.17 3.00
C LEU A 40 19.75 0.52 3.91
N ALA A 41 19.88 0.08 5.16
CA ALA A 41 20.90 0.58 6.07
C ALA A 41 22.34 0.33 5.54
N GLY A 42 22.58 -0.82 4.92
CA GLY A 42 23.85 -1.13 4.27
C GLY A 42 24.20 -0.19 3.11
N LEU A 43 23.19 0.39 2.45
CA LEU A 43 23.37 1.36 1.36
C LEU A 43 23.74 2.77 1.86
N GLU A 44 23.38 3.15 3.08
CA GLU A 44 23.73 4.47 3.64
C GLU A 44 25.25 4.70 3.72
N GLY A 45 26.00 3.65 4.02
CA GLY A 45 27.47 3.69 4.09
C GLY A 45 28.17 3.53 2.75
N ALA A 46 27.45 3.25 1.66
CA ALA A 46 28.03 2.96 0.36
C ALA A 46 28.27 4.25 -0.43
N ALA A 47 29.54 4.62 -0.62
CA ALA A 47 29.93 5.88 -1.30
C ALA A 47 29.42 5.98 -2.75
N PHE A 48 29.15 4.87 -3.40
CA PHE A 48 28.61 4.80 -4.77
C PHE A 48 27.08 4.98 -4.84
N TRP A 49 26.37 4.97 -3.70
CA TRP A 49 24.92 5.14 -3.69
C TRP A 49 24.55 6.61 -3.63
N THR A 50 23.91 7.11 -4.68
CA THR A 50 23.64 8.55 -4.87
C THR A 50 22.20 8.96 -4.58
N ALA A 51 21.26 8.02 -4.47
CA ALA A 51 19.84 8.30 -4.23
C ALA A 51 19.54 8.53 -2.72
N GLN A 52 20.23 9.47 -2.09
CA GLN A 52 20.14 9.70 -0.64
C GLN A 52 18.77 10.18 -0.14
N PRO A 53 18.07 11.14 -0.80
CA PRO A 53 16.74 11.56 -0.35
C PRO A 53 15.73 10.41 -0.38
N TRP A 54 15.81 9.56 -1.42
CA TRP A 54 15.00 8.37 -1.54
C TRP A 54 15.32 7.36 -0.44
N LEU A 55 16.59 7.13 -0.14
CA LEU A 55 17.04 6.13 0.83
C LEU A 55 16.50 6.40 2.23
N GLY A 56 16.61 7.64 2.71
CA GLY A 56 16.05 8.02 4.01
C GLY A 56 14.54 7.85 4.07
N ALA A 57 13.82 8.22 3.02
CA ALA A 57 12.37 8.04 2.93
C ALA A 57 11.97 6.54 2.84
N ALA A 58 12.72 5.72 2.09
CA ALA A 58 12.50 4.28 1.98
C ALA A 58 12.70 3.57 3.33
N ARG A 59 13.70 3.97 4.10
CA ARG A 59 13.91 3.46 5.46
C ARG A 59 12.77 3.86 6.40
N ALA A 60 12.36 5.14 6.39
CA ALA A 60 11.23 5.60 7.19
C ALA A 60 9.93 4.83 6.86
N GLN A 61 9.69 4.53 5.58
CA GLN A 61 8.58 3.67 5.18
C GLN A 61 8.72 2.25 5.74
N CYS A 62 9.91 1.66 5.65
CA CYS A 62 10.16 0.32 6.17
C CYS A 62 9.94 0.25 7.68
N GLU A 63 10.43 1.24 8.44
CA GLU A 63 10.18 1.40 9.87
C GLU A 63 8.68 1.51 10.19
N ALA A 64 7.94 2.31 9.42
CA ALA A 64 6.48 2.43 9.56
C ALA A 64 5.77 1.09 9.34
N HIS A 65 6.19 0.33 8.32
CA HIS A 65 5.65 -1.01 8.06
C HIS A 65 5.97 -1.99 9.21
N LEU A 66 7.23 -2.01 9.68
CA LEU A 66 7.65 -2.86 10.80
C LEU A 66 6.89 -2.54 12.08
N ALA A 67 6.65 -1.26 12.37
CA ALA A 67 5.89 -0.82 13.54
C ALA A 67 4.45 -1.36 13.56
N ARG A 68 3.87 -1.66 12.39
CA ARG A 68 2.52 -2.23 12.28
C ARG A 68 2.55 -3.75 12.15
N VAL A 69 3.31 -4.29 11.21
CA VAL A 69 3.37 -5.73 10.94
C VAL A 69 3.95 -6.50 12.13
N GLY A 70 4.91 -5.91 12.86
CA GLY A 70 5.50 -6.49 14.06
C GLY A 70 4.72 -6.28 15.36
N ALA A 71 3.57 -5.60 15.33
CA ALA A 71 2.76 -5.33 16.50
C ALA A 71 1.78 -6.47 16.80
N PRO A 72 1.44 -6.73 18.08
CA PRO A 72 0.40 -7.69 18.47
C PRO A 72 -0.99 -7.38 17.91
N ASP A 73 -1.35 -6.12 17.76
CA ASP A 73 -2.54 -5.64 17.05
C ASP A 73 -2.13 -4.61 16.00
N PRO A 74 -1.88 -5.04 14.75
CA PRO A 74 -1.41 -4.17 13.67
C PRO A 74 -2.34 -2.99 13.31
N LEU A 75 -3.62 -3.08 13.69
CA LEU A 75 -4.66 -2.08 13.40
C LEU A 75 -4.94 -1.14 14.58
N SER A 76 -4.27 -1.31 15.72
CA SER A 76 -4.39 -0.39 16.85
C SER A 76 -3.70 0.94 16.56
N SER A 77 -4.29 2.03 17.04
CA SER A 77 -3.64 3.35 17.04
C SER A 77 -2.60 3.50 18.16
N ASP A 78 -2.64 2.63 19.17
CA ASP A 78 -1.77 2.71 20.32
C ASP A 78 -0.37 2.19 19.98
N GLU A 79 0.64 2.80 20.58
CA GLU A 79 2.01 2.30 20.52
C GLU A 79 2.10 0.95 21.23
N GLN A 80 2.69 -0.03 20.58
CA GLN A 80 2.78 -1.40 21.08
C GLN A 80 4.23 -1.90 21.03
N PRO A 81 4.63 -2.75 21.99
CA PRO A 81 5.90 -3.45 21.89
C PRO A 81 5.88 -4.40 20.69
N LEU A 82 6.88 -4.30 19.83
CA LEU A 82 7.00 -5.19 18.67
C LEU A 82 7.39 -6.61 19.11
N PHE A 83 6.99 -7.60 18.34
CA PHE A 83 7.56 -8.93 18.47
C PHE A 83 9.06 -8.88 18.18
N GLY A 84 9.84 -9.55 19.02
CA GLY A 84 11.28 -9.63 18.81
C GLY A 84 11.60 -10.32 17.50
N SER A 85 12.38 -9.65 16.65
CA SER A 85 12.95 -10.23 15.43
C SER A 85 14.48 -10.08 15.51
N ALA A 86 15.19 -11.12 15.10
CA ALA A 86 16.63 -11.01 14.93
C ALA A 86 16.93 -10.08 13.73
N THR A 87 17.77 -9.08 13.93
CA THR A 87 18.26 -8.26 12.81
C THR A 87 19.25 -9.10 12.00
N PRO A 88 18.99 -9.37 10.71
CA PRO A 88 19.94 -10.09 9.88
C PRO A 88 21.19 -9.24 9.66
N GLU A 89 22.34 -9.89 9.68
CA GLU A 89 23.58 -9.25 9.27
C GLU A 89 23.62 -9.20 7.73
N VAL A 90 23.64 -7.99 7.17
CA VAL A 90 23.73 -7.76 5.73
C VAL A 90 25.07 -7.14 5.41
N ALA A 91 25.81 -7.78 4.52
CA ALA A 91 27.08 -7.24 4.05
C ALA A 91 26.86 -5.96 3.24
N VAL A 92 27.73 -4.95 3.46
CA VAL A 92 27.73 -3.74 2.63
C VAL A 92 28.09 -4.16 1.19
N PRO A 93 27.27 -3.79 0.17
CA PRO A 93 27.54 -4.15 -1.22
C PRO A 93 28.89 -3.60 -1.69
N ALA A 94 29.58 -4.36 -2.53
CA ALA A 94 30.90 -3.98 -3.03
C ALA A 94 30.85 -2.87 -4.10
N ASP A 95 29.76 -2.81 -4.86
CA ASP A 95 29.56 -1.86 -5.95
C ASP A 95 28.06 -1.61 -6.21
N ALA A 96 27.75 -0.70 -7.14
CA ALA A 96 26.39 -0.31 -7.49
C ALA A 96 25.56 -1.46 -8.07
N ALA A 97 26.14 -2.38 -8.80
CA ALA A 97 25.43 -3.52 -9.39
C ALA A 97 25.03 -4.51 -8.29
N ALA A 98 25.95 -4.83 -7.36
CA ALA A 98 25.67 -5.66 -6.19
C ALA A 98 24.60 -5.00 -5.28
N ALA A 99 24.66 -3.68 -5.10
CA ALA A 99 23.67 -2.93 -4.35
C ALA A 99 22.26 -3.02 -4.96
N THR A 100 22.16 -2.82 -6.26
CA THR A 100 20.89 -2.92 -6.99
C THR A 100 20.32 -4.33 -6.90
N ALA A 101 21.16 -5.35 -7.07
CA ALA A 101 20.73 -6.75 -6.97
C ALA A 101 20.26 -7.11 -5.54
N ALA A 102 20.99 -6.66 -4.50
CA ALA A 102 20.63 -6.90 -3.11
C ALA A 102 19.29 -6.22 -2.75
N LEU A 103 19.11 -4.96 -3.16
CA LEU A 103 17.88 -4.21 -2.94
C LEU A 103 16.68 -4.89 -3.65
N GLU A 104 16.86 -5.29 -4.91
CA GLU A 104 15.82 -5.97 -5.68
C GLU A 104 15.42 -7.31 -5.04
N ALA A 105 16.40 -8.09 -4.57
CA ALA A 105 16.12 -9.36 -3.89
C ALA A 105 15.38 -9.15 -2.56
N ALA A 106 15.82 -8.20 -1.73
CA ALA A 106 15.18 -7.89 -0.45
C ALA A 106 13.76 -7.33 -0.65
N ARG A 107 13.57 -6.43 -1.63
CA ARG A 107 12.27 -5.87 -2.01
C ARG A 107 11.30 -6.96 -2.48
N THR A 108 11.75 -7.83 -3.39
CA THR A 108 10.93 -8.94 -3.91
C THR A 108 10.55 -9.92 -2.80
N GLY A 109 11.49 -10.23 -1.90
CA GLY A 109 11.21 -11.07 -0.74
C GLY A 109 10.16 -10.46 0.20
N ALA A 110 10.27 -9.15 0.46
CA ALA A 110 9.32 -8.44 1.30
C ALA A 110 7.92 -8.39 0.65
N VAL A 111 7.81 -8.08 -0.64
CA VAL A 111 6.53 -8.12 -1.39
C VAL A 111 5.91 -9.51 -1.30
N THR A 112 6.67 -10.57 -1.55
CA THR A 112 6.18 -11.95 -1.51
C THR A 112 5.64 -12.33 -0.12
N ALA A 113 6.36 -11.98 0.94
CA ALA A 113 5.93 -12.28 2.30
C ALA A 113 4.69 -11.47 2.73
N LEU A 114 4.61 -10.20 2.33
CA LEU A 114 3.47 -9.33 2.58
C LEU A 114 2.22 -9.80 1.82
N GLU A 115 2.37 -10.21 0.56
CA GLU A 115 1.27 -10.79 -0.23
C GLU A 115 0.75 -12.10 0.38
N ALA A 116 1.64 -12.95 0.92
CA ALA A 116 1.24 -14.14 1.67
C ALA A 116 0.44 -13.77 2.93
N GLY A 117 0.87 -12.73 3.67
CA GLY A 117 0.15 -12.18 4.79
C GLY A 117 -1.25 -11.67 4.41
N ALA A 118 -1.35 -10.93 3.30
CA ALA A 118 -2.63 -10.45 2.77
C ALA A 118 -3.56 -11.61 2.36
N GLN A 119 -3.01 -12.66 1.77
CA GLN A 119 -3.76 -13.86 1.37
C GLN A 119 -4.31 -14.62 2.59
N ALA A 120 -3.53 -14.72 3.67
CA ALA A 120 -3.89 -15.44 4.88
C ALA A 120 -4.85 -14.64 5.80
N ALA A 121 -4.92 -13.30 5.62
CA ALA A 121 -5.72 -12.44 6.46
C ALA A 121 -7.22 -12.69 6.30
N GLY A 122 -7.87 -13.09 7.39
CA GLY A 122 -9.33 -13.27 7.45
C GLY A 122 -10.12 -11.96 7.56
N ASP A 123 -9.51 -10.92 8.15
CA ASP A 123 -10.08 -9.58 8.32
C ASP A 123 -9.72 -8.68 7.14
N GLY A 124 -10.69 -7.88 6.65
CA GLY A 124 -10.51 -7.04 5.48
C GLY A 124 -9.52 -5.89 5.70
N ALA A 125 -9.51 -5.28 6.89
CA ALA A 125 -8.58 -4.21 7.21
C ALA A 125 -7.15 -4.76 7.37
N LEU A 126 -6.99 -5.96 7.95
CA LEU A 126 -5.70 -6.62 8.05
C LEU A 126 -5.18 -7.03 6.66
N ARG A 127 -6.07 -7.53 5.79
CA ARG A 127 -5.73 -7.83 4.38
C ARG A 127 -5.24 -6.59 3.66
N LEU A 128 -5.94 -5.46 3.82
CA LEU A 128 -5.53 -4.20 3.23
C LEU A 128 -4.21 -3.70 3.80
N LEU A 129 -3.94 -3.86 5.10
CA LEU A 129 -2.66 -3.49 5.71
C LEU A 129 -1.50 -4.17 4.99
N TYR A 130 -1.55 -5.49 4.85
CA TYR A 130 -0.50 -6.24 4.17
C TYR A 130 -0.39 -5.90 2.68
N ALA A 131 -1.51 -5.77 1.97
CA ALA A 131 -1.53 -5.39 0.55
C ALA A 131 -0.99 -3.97 0.33
N SER A 132 -1.32 -3.04 1.22
CA SER A 132 -0.82 -1.67 1.22
C SER A 132 0.70 -1.63 1.42
N ALA A 133 1.21 -2.36 2.43
CA ALA A 133 2.65 -2.48 2.64
C ALA A 133 3.36 -3.11 1.43
N ALA A 134 2.80 -4.17 0.84
CA ALA A 134 3.34 -4.78 -0.39
C ALA A 134 3.38 -3.79 -1.55
N THR A 135 2.31 -3.00 -1.73
CA THR A 135 2.23 -1.95 -2.75
C THR A 135 3.26 -0.84 -2.51
N GLY A 136 3.43 -0.39 -1.26
CA GLY A 136 4.45 0.59 -0.88
C GLY A 136 5.87 0.07 -1.14
N VAL A 137 6.16 -1.19 -0.77
CA VAL A 137 7.46 -1.83 -1.07
C VAL A 137 7.67 -2.00 -2.58
N THR A 138 6.61 -2.28 -3.34
CA THR A 138 6.69 -2.34 -4.82
C THR A 138 7.11 -0.99 -5.39
N ALA A 139 6.61 0.11 -4.85
CA ALA A 139 6.93 1.46 -5.30
C ALA A 139 8.40 1.86 -5.07
N LEU A 140 9.11 1.21 -4.15
CA LEU A 140 10.55 1.42 -3.91
C LEU A 140 11.45 1.00 -5.10
N ALA A 141 10.89 0.43 -6.17
CA ALA A 141 11.63 0.13 -7.39
C ALA A 141 12.12 1.39 -8.12
N ASP A 142 11.38 2.49 -8.02
CA ASP A 142 11.79 3.78 -8.58
C ASP A 142 12.51 4.62 -7.52
N THR A 143 13.83 4.63 -7.58
CA THR A 143 14.68 5.39 -6.63
C THR A 143 14.68 6.90 -6.88
N THR A 144 14.00 7.38 -7.90
CA THR A 144 13.84 8.82 -8.18
C THR A 144 12.61 9.43 -7.49
N LEU A 145 11.68 8.58 -7.01
CA LEU A 145 10.42 8.96 -6.38
C LEU A 145 10.39 8.51 -4.91
N PRO A 146 10.87 9.36 -3.96
CA PRO A 146 10.84 9.02 -2.54
C PRO A 146 9.40 8.79 -2.05
N PRO A 147 9.16 7.77 -1.20
CA PRO A 147 7.86 7.62 -0.56
C PRO A 147 7.55 8.80 0.36
N LEU A 148 6.26 9.11 0.49
CA LEU A 148 5.77 10.25 1.28
C LEU A 148 5.39 9.80 2.69
N ALA A 149 5.81 10.56 3.70
CA ALA A 149 5.26 10.43 5.05
C ALA A 149 3.92 11.18 5.10
N LEU A 150 2.82 10.45 4.95
CA LEU A 150 1.46 10.98 5.05
C LEU A 150 0.83 10.57 6.40
N ASP A 151 -0.14 11.35 6.87
CA ASP A 151 -0.86 11.09 8.13
C ASP A 151 -1.79 9.85 8.04
N ALA A 152 -2.05 9.35 6.84
CA ALA A 152 -2.83 8.13 6.64
C ALA A 152 -2.11 6.92 7.22
N ALA A 153 -2.79 6.20 8.12
CA ALA A 153 -2.25 5.01 8.78
C ALA A 153 -3.30 3.90 8.82
N PRO A 154 -2.86 2.63 8.82
CA PRO A 154 -3.75 1.50 8.99
C PRO A 154 -4.57 1.59 10.27
N ARG A 155 -5.86 1.31 10.15
CA ARG A 155 -6.83 1.33 11.24
C ARG A 155 -7.92 0.28 11.01
N ARG A 156 -8.74 0.01 12.01
CA ARG A 156 -9.93 -0.81 11.82
C ARG A 156 -10.89 -0.11 10.85
N LEU A 157 -11.37 -0.85 9.87
CA LEU A 157 -12.32 -0.36 8.88
C LEU A 157 -13.73 -0.85 9.21
N GLN A 158 -14.72 -0.05 8.85
CA GLN A 158 -16.09 -0.53 8.78
C GLN A 158 -16.22 -1.47 7.58
N GLU A 159 -16.88 -2.61 7.77
CA GLU A 159 -17.13 -3.56 6.70
C GLU A 159 -17.93 -2.91 5.57
N SER A 160 -17.50 -3.15 4.35
CA SER A 160 -18.16 -2.69 3.13
C SER A 160 -18.40 -3.89 2.21
N THR A 161 -19.47 -3.83 1.44
CA THR A 161 -19.72 -4.85 0.42
C THR A 161 -18.78 -4.65 -0.78
N LEU A 162 -18.47 -5.76 -1.48
CA LEU A 162 -17.69 -5.67 -2.72
C LEU A 162 -18.36 -4.76 -3.76
N ALA A 163 -19.68 -4.82 -3.88
CA ALA A 163 -20.41 -3.96 -4.80
C ALA A 163 -20.25 -2.47 -4.47
N ALA A 164 -20.28 -2.09 -3.19
CA ALA A 164 -20.04 -0.71 -2.77
C ALA A 164 -18.58 -0.28 -3.09
N ALA A 165 -17.60 -1.13 -2.81
CA ALA A 165 -16.20 -0.89 -3.12
C ALA A 165 -15.94 -0.76 -4.64
N GLN A 166 -16.53 -1.64 -5.44
CA GLN A 166 -16.50 -1.55 -6.91
C GLN A 166 -17.14 -0.28 -7.43
N GLY A 167 -18.20 0.20 -6.79
CA GLY A 167 -18.84 1.48 -7.11
C GLY A 167 -17.89 2.67 -6.92
N VAL A 168 -17.10 2.66 -5.83
CA VAL A 168 -16.04 3.66 -5.58
C VAL A 168 -14.96 3.59 -6.67
N ALA A 169 -14.42 2.40 -6.94
CA ALA A 169 -13.42 2.21 -7.98
C ALA A 169 -13.92 2.65 -9.37
N LEU A 170 -15.20 2.39 -9.68
CA LEU A 170 -15.83 2.84 -10.92
C LEU A 170 -15.91 4.38 -10.99
N GLY A 171 -16.24 5.05 -9.89
CA GLY A 171 -16.22 6.51 -9.78
C GLY A 171 -14.83 7.10 -10.08
N HIS A 172 -13.79 6.51 -9.51
CA HIS A 172 -12.40 6.93 -9.76
C HIS A 172 -11.96 6.62 -11.21
N ALA A 173 -12.38 5.49 -11.79
CA ALA A 173 -12.10 5.18 -13.19
C ALA A 173 -12.74 6.23 -14.14
N TRP A 174 -13.96 6.65 -13.88
CA TRP A 174 -14.59 7.73 -14.67
C TRP A 174 -13.87 9.06 -14.52
N ALA A 175 -13.50 9.45 -13.29
CA ALA A 175 -12.75 10.67 -13.04
C ALA A 175 -11.40 10.67 -13.77
N LEU A 176 -10.68 9.54 -13.75
CA LEU A 176 -9.41 9.39 -14.44
C LEU A 176 -9.59 9.44 -15.98
N ILE A 177 -10.61 8.78 -16.55
CA ILE A 177 -10.93 8.87 -17.98
C ILE A 177 -11.18 10.33 -18.37
N TYR A 178 -11.95 11.07 -17.56
CA TYR A 178 -12.23 12.47 -17.80
C TYR A 178 -10.96 13.32 -17.72
N GLY A 179 -10.15 13.18 -16.67
CA GLY A 179 -8.91 13.93 -16.48
C GLY A 179 -7.85 13.64 -17.55
N LEU A 180 -7.70 12.37 -17.97
CA LEU A 180 -6.84 12.00 -19.09
C LEU A 180 -7.31 12.66 -20.38
N GLY A 181 -8.62 12.65 -20.66
CA GLY A 181 -9.22 13.29 -21.83
C GLY A 181 -9.01 14.80 -21.87
N VAL A 182 -9.21 15.49 -20.73
CA VAL A 182 -8.97 16.93 -20.59
C VAL A 182 -7.50 17.27 -20.84
N GLY A 183 -6.56 16.51 -20.21
CA GLY A 183 -5.14 16.76 -20.38
C GLY A 183 -4.69 16.53 -21.84
N VAL A 184 -5.06 15.41 -22.45
CA VAL A 184 -4.73 15.14 -23.86
C VAL A 184 -5.27 16.24 -24.80
N GLY A 185 -6.47 16.75 -24.54
CA GLY A 185 -7.05 17.84 -25.34
C GLY A 185 -6.36 19.20 -25.20
N ARG A 186 -5.51 19.36 -24.18
CA ARG A 186 -4.78 20.62 -23.89
C ARG A 186 -3.29 20.56 -24.23
N LEU A 187 -2.73 19.35 -24.34
CA LEU A 187 -1.33 19.14 -24.69
C LEU A 187 -1.13 19.32 -26.22
N ALA A 188 0.08 19.69 -26.61
CA ALA A 188 0.49 19.60 -28.00
C ALA A 188 0.50 18.13 -28.45
N GLY A 189 0.17 17.86 -29.72
CA GLY A 189 0.02 16.48 -30.18
C GLY A 189 1.30 15.64 -30.15
N ASP A 190 2.46 16.27 -30.08
CA ASP A 190 3.81 15.69 -29.96
C ASP A 190 4.33 15.67 -28.52
N ASP A 191 3.54 16.14 -27.53
CA ASP A 191 3.95 16.11 -26.14
C ASP A 191 4.11 14.65 -25.65
N PRO A 192 5.23 14.31 -24.98
CA PRO A 192 5.48 12.96 -24.47
C PRO A 192 4.38 12.42 -23.55
N LEU A 193 3.67 13.28 -22.83
CA LEU A 193 2.56 12.90 -21.97
C LEU A 193 1.39 12.31 -22.76
N VAL A 194 1.19 12.70 -24.02
CA VAL A 194 0.15 12.12 -24.89
C VAL A 194 0.44 10.63 -25.15
N ALA A 195 1.70 10.28 -25.39
CA ALA A 195 2.12 8.90 -25.60
C ALA A 195 1.90 8.01 -24.36
N LEU A 196 2.03 8.57 -23.15
CA LEU A 196 1.70 7.89 -21.89
C LEU A 196 0.18 7.78 -21.69
N ALA A 197 -0.57 8.83 -21.98
CA ALA A 197 -1.99 8.90 -21.70
C ALA A 197 -2.84 8.01 -22.59
N MET A 198 -2.52 7.86 -23.88
CA MET A 198 -3.38 7.15 -24.82
C MET A 198 -3.57 5.66 -24.50
N PRO A 199 -2.51 4.85 -24.26
CA PRO A 199 -2.68 3.46 -23.83
C PRO A 199 -3.35 3.37 -22.45
N ARG A 200 -3.04 4.31 -21.55
CA ARG A 200 -3.66 4.36 -20.22
C ARG A 200 -5.16 4.62 -20.29
N LEU A 201 -5.58 5.57 -21.12
CA LEU A 201 -6.99 5.87 -21.35
C LEU A 201 -7.76 4.65 -21.90
N ALA A 202 -7.15 3.87 -22.80
CA ALA A 202 -7.74 2.63 -23.29
C ALA A 202 -7.89 1.59 -22.18
N ALA A 203 -6.86 1.39 -21.35
CA ALA A 203 -6.87 0.45 -20.23
C ALA A 203 -7.94 0.82 -19.19
N VAL A 204 -8.05 2.10 -18.81
CA VAL A 204 -9.05 2.54 -17.82
C VAL A 204 -10.47 2.47 -18.37
N LYS A 205 -10.67 2.69 -19.67
CA LYS A 205 -11.98 2.46 -20.32
C LYS A 205 -12.38 0.98 -20.28
N HIS A 206 -11.43 0.07 -20.43
CA HIS A 206 -11.68 -1.37 -20.31
C HIS A 206 -12.07 -1.72 -18.87
N LEU A 207 -11.29 -1.29 -17.89
CA LEU A 207 -11.59 -1.45 -16.46
C LEU A 207 -12.99 -0.94 -16.09
N ARG A 208 -13.32 0.27 -16.55
CA ARG A 208 -14.68 0.85 -16.33
C ARG A 208 -15.76 -0.10 -16.83
N ASN A 209 -15.59 -0.67 -18.05
CA ASN A 209 -16.57 -1.59 -18.62
C ASN A 209 -16.70 -2.87 -17.79
N GLU A 210 -15.58 -3.44 -17.34
CA GLU A 210 -15.57 -4.62 -16.47
C GLU A 210 -16.28 -4.34 -15.12
N LEU A 211 -16.01 -3.18 -14.50
CA LEU A 211 -16.66 -2.79 -13.24
C LEU A 211 -18.18 -2.59 -13.43
N ARG A 212 -18.60 -1.97 -14.54
CA ARG A 212 -20.01 -1.81 -14.86
C ARG A 212 -20.71 -3.13 -15.10
N GLU A 213 -20.06 -4.05 -15.79
CA GLU A 213 -20.59 -5.39 -16.04
C GLU A 213 -20.74 -6.17 -14.72
N ALA A 214 -19.72 -6.13 -13.85
CA ALA A 214 -19.75 -6.78 -12.54
C ALA A 214 -20.85 -6.23 -11.62
N LEU A 215 -21.11 -4.93 -11.68
CA LEU A 215 -22.17 -4.26 -10.90
C LEU A 215 -23.57 -4.44 -11.50
N GLY A 216 -23.66 -4.67 -12.80
CA GLY A 216 -24.95 -4.84 -13.51
C GLY A 216 -25.92 -3.67 -13.26
N ALA A 217 -27.13 -3.99 -12.82
CA ALA A 217 -28.18 -2.99 -12.51
C ALA A 217 -27.83 -2.11 -11.28
N SER A 218 -26.88 -2.53 -10.44
CA SER A 218 -26.43 -1.75 -9.28
C SER A 218 -25.31 -0.75 -9.62
N ALA A 219 -24.88 -0.69 -10.90
CA ALA A 219 -23.87 0.28 -11.30
C ALA A 219 -24.39 1.70 -11.10
N PRO A 220 -23.65 2.57 -10.37
CA PRO A 220 -24.05 3.97 -10.24
C PRO A 220 -24.06 4.65 -11.62
N SER A 221 -24.88 5.69 -11.75
CA SER A 221 -24.85 6.54 -12.94
C SER A 221 -23.55 7.35 -12.99
N GLN A 222 -23.01 7.53 -14.21
CA GLN A 222 -21.86 8.40 -14.38
C GLN A 222 -22.21 9.84 -13.99
N PRO A 223 -21.41 10.51 -13.16
CA PRO A 223 -21.57 11.92 -12.85
C PRO A 223 -21.52 12.79 -14.13
N ALA A 224 -22.30 13.87 -14.16
CA ALA A 224 -22.32 14.80 -15.29
C ALA A 224 -21.02 15.59 -15.44
N ALA A 225 -20.26 15.79 -14.35
CA ALA A 225 -18.98 16.47 -14.31
C ALA A 225 -18.10 15.89 -13.20
N PHE A 226 -16.81 16.13 -13.30
CA PHE A 226 -15.81 15.74 -12.31
C PHE A 226 -15.00 16.96 -11.90
N GLU A 227 -14.75 17.11 -10.61
CA GLU A 227 -13.78 18.06 -10.11
C GLU A 227 -12.36 17.54 -10.38
N LEU A 228 -11.57 18.36 -11.06
CA LEU A 228 -10.18 18.03 -11.38
C LEU A 228 -9.27 18.45 -10.21
N PRO A 229 -8.23 17.65 -9.88
CA PRO A 229 -7.31 17.96 -8.78
C PRO A 229 -6.50 19.25 -9.00
N THR A 230 -6.29 19.63 -10.27
CA THR A 230 -5.59 20.85 -10.69
C THR A 230 -6.34 21.51 -11.84
N ALA A 231 -5.98 22.74 -12.19
CA ALA A 231 -6.53 23.44 -13.37
C ALA A 231 -6.18 22.75 -14.69
N MET A 232 -5.15 21.92 -14.72
CA MET A 232 -4.63 21.20 -15.92
C MET A 232 -4.36 22.12 -17.12
N ASP A 233 -3.90 23.34 -16.87
CA ASP A 233 -3.65 24.39 -17.88
C ASP A 233 -2.19 24.40 -18.39
N THR A 234 -1.31 23.69 -17.70
CA THR A 234 0.11 23.48 -18.10
C THR A 234 0.45 21.99 -18.11
N PRO A 235 1.48 21.57 -18.87
CA PRO A 235 1.93 20.16 -18.83
C PRO A 235 2.26 19.67 -17.43
N GLU A 236 2.83 20.50 -16.57
CA GLU A 236 3.13 20.16 -15.18
C GLU A 236 1.85 20.00 -14.35
N ALA A 237 0.89 20.91 -14.45
CA ALA A 237 -0.40 20.81 -13.77
C ALA A 237 -1.22 19.61 -14.27
N ILE A 238 -1.11 19.24 -15.55
CA ILE A 238 -1.70 18.03 -16.13
C ILE A 238 -1.08 16.79 -15.51
N ARG A 239 0.26 16.73 -15.42
CA ARG A 239 0.98 15.61 -14.81
C ARG A 239 0.58 15.43 -13.35
N GLN A 240 0.57 16.49 -12.55
CA GLN A 240 0.14 16.47 -11.16
C GLN A 240 -1.32 16.03 -11.00
N GLY A 241 -2.21 16.54 -11.86
CA GLY A 241 -3.60 16.14 -11.87
C GLY A 241 -3.80 14.66 -12.20
N TRP A 242 -3.06 14.14 -13.18
CA TRP A 242 -3.10 12.72 -13.50
C TRP A 242 -2.53 11.86 -12.37
N ALA A 243 -1.43 12.26 -11.74
CA ALA A 243 -0.87 11.55 -10.59
C ALA A 243 -1.89 11.42 -9.45
N ALA A 244 -2.60 12.51 -9.12
CA ALA A 244 -3.64 12.49 -8.11
C ALA A 244 -4.83 11.59 -8.49
N LEU A 245 -5.25 11.58 -9.76
CA LEU A 245 -6.35 10.71 -10.23
C LEU A 245 -5.95 9.23 -10.26
N GLU A 246 -4.70 8.92 -10.63
CA GLU A 246 -4.15 7.55 -10.57
C GLU A 246 -4.07 7.06 -9.12
N THR A 247 -3.67 7.92 -8.19
CA THR A 247 -3.66 7.59 -6.75
C THR A 247 -5.07 7.32 -6.23
N ARG A 248 -6.07 8.12 -6.62
CA ARG A 248 -7.47 7.85 -6.25
C ARG A 248 -7.98 6.51 -6.81
N LEU A 249 -7.54 6.12 -8.00
CA LEU A 249 -7.90 4.79 -8.53
C LEU A 249 -7.27 3.66 -7.71
N LEU A 250 -6.02 3.83 -7.24
CA LEU A 250 -5.39 2.90 -6.31
C LEU A 250 -6.20 2.79 -5.01
N GLU A 251 -6.68 3.92 -4.46
CA GLU A 251 -7.57 3.93 -3.29
C GLU A 251 -8.87 3.15 -3.54
N GLY A 252 -9.44 3.27 -4.75
CA GLY A 252 -10.59 2.47 -5.16
C GLY A 252 -10.31 0.96 -5.13
N TYR A 253 -9.12 0.53 -5.58
CA TYR A 253 -8.72 -0.87 -5.46
C TYR A 253 -8.51 -1.30 -4.01
N ALA A 254 -7.99 -0.43 -3.15
CA ALA A 254 -7.82 -0.71 -1.73
C ALA A 254 -9.17 -1.01 -1.04
N HIS A 255 -10.23 -0.29 -1.38
CA HIS A 255 -11.57 -0.62 -0.91
C HIS A 255 -12.01 -2.02 -1.35
N CYS A 256 -11.72 -2.42 -2.60
CA CYS A 256 -12.03 -3.77 -3.08
C CYS A 256 -11.17 -4.84 -2.37
N VAL A 257 -9.90 -4.57 -2.07
CA VAL A 257 -9.04 -5.46 -1.29
C VAL A 257 -9.60 -5.70 0.11
N ALA A 258 -10.08 -4.65 0.77
CA ALA A 258 -10.70 -4.79 2.08
C ALA A 258 -12.00 -5.61 2.03
N ALA A 259 -12.80 -5.42 0.99
CA ALA A 259 -14.13 -6.05 0.85
C ALA A 259 -14.09 -7.51 0.35
N ASP A 260 -13.05 -7.91 -0.39
CA ASP A 260 -13.00 -9.22 -1.08
C ASP A 260 -11.59 -9.84 -0.99
N PRO A 261 -11.45 -11.11 -0.54
CA PRO A 261 -10.18 -11.81 -0.48
C PRO A 261 -9.62 -12.23 -1.86
N ALA A 262 -10.36 -12.06 -2.96
CA ALA A 262 -9.91 -12.45 -4.28
C ALA A 262 -8.57 -11.78 -4.65
N PRO A 263 -7.58 -12.51 -5.17
CA PRO A 263 -6.24 -11.99 -5.46
C PRO A 263 -6.24 -10.88 -6.52
N ARG A 264 -7.25 -10.83 -7.38
CA ARG A 264 -7.39 -9.83 -8.44
C ARG A 264 -7.23 -8.41 -7.93
N TRP A 265 -7.85 -8.08 -6.79
CA TRP A 265 -7.84 -6.69 -6.29
C TRP A 265 -6.48 -6.26 -5.79
N ARG A 266 -5.75 -7.17 -5.12
CA ARG A 266 -4.36 -6.92 -4.70
C ARG A 266 -3.44 -6.77 -5.91
N GLN A 267 -3.61 -7.61 -6.93
CA GLN A 267 -2.86 -7.53 -8.19
C GLN A 267 -3.11 -6.20 -8.91
N LEU A 268 -4.36 -5.74 -9.00
CA LEU A 268 -4.70 -4.44 -9.58
C LEU A 268 -4.11 -3.28 -8.77
N MET A 269 -4.15 -3.36 -7.43
CA MET A 269 -3.57 -2.36 -6.55
C MET A 269 -2.05 -2.27 -6.71
N ALA A 270 -1.35 -3.39 -6.75
CA ALA A 270 0.09 -3.43 -7.00
C ALA A 270 0.46 -2.95 -8.41
N ALA A 271 -0.29 -3.36 -9.43
CA ALA A 271 -0.09 -2.93 -10.82
C ALA A 271 -0.34 -1.42 -11.01
N GLN A 272 -1.13 -0.79 -10.14
CA GLN A 272 -1.42 0.63 -10.20
C GLN A 272 -0.23 1.52 -9.81
N VAL A 273 0.80 0.97 -9.16
CA VAL A 273 2.04 1.69 -8.84
C VAL A 273 2.68 2.29 -10.08
N ALA A 274 2.85 1.49 -11.13
CA ALA A 274 3.52 1.92 -12.35
C ALA A 274 2.82 3.10 -13.06
N PRO A 275 1.48 3.13 -13.25
CA PRO A 275 0.79 4.30 -13.77
C PRO A 275 0.93 5.56 -12.91
N VAL A 276 0.91 5.44 -11.57
CA VAL A 276 1.14 6.58 -10.67
C VAL A 276 2.53 7.15 -10.87
N GLN A 277 3.56 6.30 -10.85
CA GLN A 277 4.96 6.70 -10.97
C GLN A 277 5.31 7.20 -12.38
N ALA A 278 4.70 6.67 -13.45
CA ALA A 278 4.93 7.11 -14.83
C ALA A 278 4.61 8.59 -15.06
N VAL A 279 3.71 9.15 -14.27
CA VAL A 279 3.37 10.58 -14.29
C VAL A 279 4.02 11.36 -13.13
N GLY A 280 5.03 10.78 -12.47
CA GLY A 280 5.78 11.41 -11.38
C GLY A 280 5.04 11.42 -10.03
N GLY A 281 3.99 10.63 -9.89
CA GLY A 281 3.27 10.50 -8.63
C GLY A 281 4.07 9.73 -7.59
N GLN A 282 4.10 10.24 -6.36
CA GLN A 282 4.71 9.60 -5.21
C GLN A 282 3.64 8.95 -4.35
N LEU A 283 3.92 7.78 -3.80
CA LEU A 283 3.01 7.06 -2.92
C LEU A 283 3.38 7.30 -1.45
N GLY A 284 2.37 7.33 -0.60
CA GLY A 284 2.57 7.36 0.85
C GLY A 284 3.09 6.03 1.39
N HIS A 285 3.51 6.01 2.66
CA HIS A 285 3.93 4.78 3.33
C HIS A 285 2.83 3.69 3.27
N TRP A 286 1.57 4.10 3.26
CA TRP A 286 0.41 3.22 3.28
C TRP A 286 -0.52 3.51 2.08
N PRO A 287 -0.14 3.10 0.85
CA PRO A 287 -0.98 3.32 -0.33
C PRO A 287 -2.38 2.72 -0.13
N GLY A 288 -3.41 3.49 -0.51
CA GLY A 288 -4.80 3.07 -0.38
C GLY A 288 -5.46 3.36 0.97
N TRP A 289 -4.70 3.77 1.99
CA TRP A 289 -5.24 4.34 3.22
C TRP A 289 -5.39 5.85 3.06
N VAL A 290 -6.57 6.36 3.38
CA VAL A 290 -6.86 7.81 3.38
C VAL A 290 -6.98 8.32 4.82
N ALA A 291 -6.58 9.57 5.05
CA ALA A 291 -6.64 10.22 6.36
C ALA A 291 -8.08 10.40 6.88
#